data_00d3423b07071f1149b76b571afdb4d8
#
_entry.id   00d3423b07071f1149b76b571afdb4d8
#
_cell.length_a   1.000
_cell.length_b   1.000
_cell.length_c   1.000
_cell.angle_alpha   90.00
_cell.angle_beta   90.00
_cell.angle_gamma   90.00
#
_symmetry.space_group_name_H-M   'P 1'
#
loop_
_entity.id
_entity.type
_entity.pdbx_description
1 polymer ?
#
loop_
_entity_poly.entity_id
_entity_poly.type
_entity_poly.pdbx_seq_one_letter_code
_entity_poly.pdbx_strand_id
1 'polypeptide(L)'
;MGWPIRVPVLGAVIRNAPAVLFAITMLRARPPAEDRRWFLFALVVWMGGQSLVLAHGRATHAVASRYMDLFAIDVLTNFACLLVVAKNWADARAWTVPMAAVWAAVVLGSLGASVRANCRHDLPVRRDTARVQEHNTRNYVLTGDIGHLMDKPHLHVPYPRPEQLASVLDTPSIRSILPRNINATTATEGGPVAVGRWDVRVDKTLDRWGGFVIAGAALGVAFLTIVSLARGTGFL
;
A
#
# COMPACT_ATOMS: atom_id res chain seq x y z
N MET A 1 9.95 -8.93 -5.08
CA MET A 1 8.94 -8.66 -4.04
C MET A 1 7.60 -9.19 -4.46
N GLY A 2 6.96 -10.05 -3.63
CA GLY A 2 5.72 -10.75 -3.99
C GLY A 2 4.42 -10.08 -3.53
N TRP A 3 4.49 -8.91 -2.84
CA TRP A 3 3.28 -8.24 -2.37
C TRP A 3 2.29 -7.95 -3.51
N PRO A 4 0.99 -8.15 -3.33
CA PRO A 4 0.28 -8.56 -2.10
C PRO A 4 0.29 -10.07 -1.81
N ILE A 5 0.88 -10.89 -2.67
CA ILE A 5 0.97 -12.36 -2.52
C ILE A 5 2.11 -12.69 -1.56
N ARG A 6 1.84 -13.47 -0.51
CA ARG A 6 2.82 -13.73 0.57
C ARG A 6 4.00 -14.62 0.18
N VAL A 7 3.94 -15.31 -0.97
CA VAL A 7 5.06 -16.10 -1.49
C VAL A 7 5.95 -15.21 -2.36
N PRO A 8 7.16 -14.81 -1.93
CA PRO A 8 7.88 -13.68 -2.53
C PRO A 8 8.16 -13.83 -4.02
N VAL A 9 8.76 -14.94 -4.42
CA VAL A 9 9.16 -15.17 -5.83
C VAL A 9 7.94 -15.44 -6.71
N LEU A 10 7.10 -16.40 -6.31
CA LEU A 10 5.89 -16.76 -7.05
C LEU A 10 4.93 -15.57 -7.14
N GLY A 11 4.77 -14.82 -6.05
CA GLY A 11 3.96 -13.63 -6.03
C GLY A 11 4.46 -12.55 -6.96
N ALA A 12 5.77 -12.34 -7.05
CA ALA A 12 6.36 -11.39 -7.99
C ALA A 12 6.11 -11.81 -9.44
N VAL A 13 6.27 -13.10 -9.75
CA VAL A 13 6.02 -13.65 -11.10
C VAL A 13 4.54 -13.50 -11.49
N ILE A 14 3.62 -13.97 -10.64
CA ILE A 14 2.19 -13.89 -10.91
C ILE A 14 1.74 -12.43 -11.09
N ARG A 15 2.18 -11.54 -10.19
CA ARG A 15 1.80 -10.13 -10.23
C ARG A 15 2.25 -9.46 -11.52
N ASN A 16 3.51 -9.67 -11.93
CA ASN A 16 4.09 -8.97 -13.07
C ASN A 16 3.89 -9.70 -14.42
N ALA A 17 3.28 -10.90 -14.43
CA ALA A 17 3.03 -11.63 -15.66
C ALA A 17 2.28 -10.81 -16.73
N PRO A 18 1.24 -10.02 -16.41
CA PRO A 18 0.56 -9.19 -17.41
C PRO A 18 1.47 -8.15 -18.04
N ALA A 19 2.30 -7.45 -17.24
CA ALA A 19 3.23 -6.44 -17.75
C ALA A 19 4.30 -7.06 -18.66
N VAL A 20 4.83 -8.22 -18.29
CA VAL A 20 5.81 -8.95 -19.11
C VAL A 20 5.19 -9.41 -20.44
N LEU A 21 3.99 -9.99 -20.40
CA LEU A 21 3.30 -10.42 -21.61
C LEU A 21 2.96 -9.22 -22.51
N PHE A 22 2.48 -8.12 -21.92
CA PHE A 22 2.23 -6.88 -22.63
C PHE A 22 3.51 -6.33 -23.27
N ALA A 23 4.61 -6.26 -22.53
CA ALA A 23 5.89 -5.79 -23.05
C ALA A 23 6.37 -6.65 -24.25
N ILE A 24 6.29 -7.98 -24.15
CA ILE A 24 6.61 -8.89 -25.24
C ILE A 24 5.73 -8.63 -26.46
N THR A 25 4.41 -8.44 -26.28
CA THR A 25 3.50 -8.15 -27.39
C THR A 25 3.79 -6.80 -28.05
N MET A 26 4.11 -5.77 -27.28
CA MET A 26 4.50 -4.45 -27.76
C MET A 26 5.78 -4.51 -28.60
N LEU A 27 6.82 -5.16 -28.08
CA LEU A 27 8.11 -5.26 -28.79
C LEU A 27 8.03 -6.09 -30.07
N ARG A 28 7.12 -7.06 -30.13
CA ARG A 28 6.88 -7.87 -31.34
C ARG A 28 6.02 -7.14 -32.36
N ALA A 29 4.94 -6.50 -31.93
CA ALA A 29 3.99 -5.85 -32.80
C ALA A 29 4.52 -4.52 -33.36
N ARG A 30 5.43 -3.83 -32.64
CA ARG A 30 6.01 -2.52 -33.02
C ARG A 30 4.96 -1.54 -33.54
N PRO A 31 3.93 -1.21 -32.74
CA PRO A 31 2.88 -0.31 -33.17
C PRO A 31 3.44 1.07 -33.51
N PRO A 32 2.73 1.89 -34.34
CA PRO A 32 3.16 3.22 -34.68
C PRO A 32 3.36 4.11 -33.44
N ALA A 33 4.16 5.16 -33.55
CA ALA A 33 4.59 6.00 -32.42
C ALA A 33 3.41 6.70 -31.72
N GLU A 34 2.33 6.97 -32.44
CA GLU A 34 1.11 7.62 -31.95
C GLU A 34 0.22 6.68 -31.13
N ASP A 35 0.55 5.39 -31.07
CA ASP A 35 -0.25 4.42 -30.33
C ASP A 35 -0.17 4.64 -28.83
N ARG A 36 -1.34 4.78 -28.19
CA ARG A 36 -1.47 5.03 -26.74
C ARG A 36 -0.85 3.91 -25.88
N ARG A 37 -0.66 2.73 -26.43
CA ARG A 37 0.00 1.60 -25.74
C ARG A 37 1.46 1.91 -25.38
N TRP A 38 2.12 2.84 -26.08
CA TRP A 38 3.46 3.31 -25.72
C TRP A 38 3.51 3.99 -24.36
N PHE A 39 2.46 4.72 -23.98
CA PHE A 39 2.36 5.30 -22.64
C PHE A 39 2.32 4.20 -21.56
N LEU A 40 1.51 3.17 -21.77
CA LEU A 40 1.45 2.04 -20.82
C LEU A 40 2.77 1.28 -20.77
N PHE A 41 3.45 1.12 -21.92
CA PHE A 41 4.79 0.52 -21.96
C PHE A 41 5.82 1.32 -21.17
N ALA A 42 5.80 2.65 -21.29
CA ALA A 42 6.66 3.55 -20.51
C ALA A 42 6.40 3.40 -19.01
N LEU A 43 5.14 3.26 -18.56
CA LEU A 43 4.81 2.97 -17.17
C LEU A 43 5.38 1.61 -16.71
N VAL A 44 5.29 0.57 -17.53
CA VAL A 44 5.87 -0.75 -17.22
C VAL A 44 7.40 -0.63 -17.03
N VAL A 45 8.08 0.06 -17.92
CA VAL A 45 9.54 0.26 -17.83
C VAL A 45 9.89 1.07 -16.57
N TRP A 46 9.14 2.15 -16.30
CA TRP A 46 9.34 2.98 -15.10
C TRP A 46 9.13 2.17 -13.81
N MET A 47 8.05 1.40 -13.72
CA MET A 47 7.79 0.56 -12.56
C MET A 47 8.83 -0.54 -12.37
N GLY A 48 9.32 -1.14 -13.46
CA GLY A 48 10.44 -2.07 -13.44
C GLY A 48 11.71 -1.43 -12.87
N GLY A 49 12.04 -0.23 -13.32
CA GLY A 49 13.16 0.56 -12.81
C GLY A 49 13.02 0.86 -11.31
N GLN A 50 11.86 1.34 -10.87
CA GLN A 50 11.59 1.59 -9.45
C GLN A 50 11.73 0.31 -8.60
N SER A 51 11.23 -0.82 -9.10
CA SER A 51 11.33 -2.11 -8.43
C SER A 51 12.78 -2.57 -8.28
N LEU A 52 13.62 -2.35 -9.29
CA LEU A 52 15.06 -2.65 -9.25
C LEU A 52 15.80 -1.77 -8.23
N VAL A 53 15.54 -0.46 -8.23
CA VAL A 53 16.12 0.47 -7.27
C VAL A 53 15.75 0.10 -5.83
N LEU A 54 14.48 -0.24 -5.58
CA LEU A 54 14.02 -0.69 -4.27
C LEU A 54 14.65 -2.03 -3.88
N ALA A 55 14.78 -2.96 -4.81
CA ALA A 55 15.39 -4.26 -4.54
C ALA A 55 16.87 -4.13 -4.20
N HIS A 56 17.61 -3.25 -4.88
CA HIS A 56 19.03 -3.04 -4.64
C HIS A 56 19.29 -2.21 -3.37
N GLY A 57 18.59 -1.08 -3.23
CA GLY A 57 18.91 -0.11 -2.18
C GLY A 57 18.21 -0.37 -0.84
N ARG A 58 17.10 -1.12 -0.82
CA ARG A 58 16.21 -1.23 0.34
C ARG A 58 15.52 -2.58 0.49
N ALA A 59 16.18 -3.67 0.10
CA ALA A 59 15.57 -5.02 0.06
C ALA A 59 14.87 -5.42 1.38
N THR A 60 15.44 -5.09 2.54
CA THR A 60 14.90 -5.42 3.86
C THR A 60 13.74 -4.51 4.29
N HIS A 61 13.62 -3.30 3.72
CA HIS A 61 12.63 -2.29 4.10
C HIS A 61 11.69 -1.88 2.96
N ALA A 62 11.73 -2.62 1.86
CA ALA A 62 10.98 -2.27 0.65
C ALA A 62 9.46 -2.30 0.84
N VAL A 63 8.95 -3.01 1.86
CA VAL A 63 7.53 -3.07 2.21
C VAL A 63 7.14 -1.98 3.22
N ALA A 64 8.03 -1.01 3.48
CA ALA A 64 7.68 0.14 4.32
C ALA A 64 6.52 0.93 3.71
N SER A 65 5.64 1.47 4.56
CA SER A 65 4.39 2.15 4.16
C SER A 65 4.60 3.24 3.09
N ARG A 66 5.72 3.95 3.14
CA ARG A 66 6.10 4.99 2.17
C ARG A 66 6.31 4.52 0.72
N TYR A 67 6.43 3.20 0.51
CA TYR A 67 6.57 2.60 -0.84
C TYR A 67 5.30 1.91 -1.32
N MET A 68 4.25 1.86 -0.49
CA MET A 68 3.00 1.20 -0.83
C MET A 68 2.31 1.84 -2.03
N ASP A 69 2.46 3.15 -2.22
CA ASP A 69 1.91 3.88 -3.37
C ASP A 69 2.52 3.37 -4.69
N LEU A 70 3.84 3.08 -4.70
CA LEU A 70 4.50 2.50 -5.87
C LEU A 70 3.95 1.10 -6.18
N PHE A 71 3.73 0.29 -5.16
CA PHE A 71 3.14 -1.04 -5.36
C PHE A 71 1.68 -0.98 -5.82
N ALA A 72 0.92 0.01 -5.36
CA ALA A 72 -0.44 0.23 -5.84
C ALA A 72 -0.45 0.61 -7.32
N ILE A 73 0.42 1.54 -7.74
CA ILE A 73 0.58 1.93 -9.14
C ILE A 73 1.00 0.71 -10.00
N ASP A 74 1.92 -0.11 -9.49
CA ASP A 74 2.36 -1.34 -10.17
C ASP A 74 1.20 -2.32 -10.39
N VAL A 75 0.37 -2.56 -9.38
CA VAL A 75 -0.82 -3.42 -9.52
C VAL A 75 -1.80 -2.86 -10.55
N LEU A 76 -2.06 -1.54 -10.53
CA LEU A 76 -2.94 -0.88 -11.51
C LEU A 76 -2.36 -0.95 -12.92
N THR A 77 -1.06 -0.75 -13.08
CA THR A 77 -0.36 -0.87 -14.37
C THR A 77 -0.46 -2.30 -14.90
N ASN A 78 -0.22 -3.31 -14.06
CA ASN A 78 -0.38 -4.71 -14.43
C ASN A 78 -1.83 -5.06 -14.81
N PHE A 79 -2.82 -4.49 -14.11
CA PHE A 79 -4.23 -4.67 -14.46
C PHE A 79 -4.55 -4.05 -15.81
N ALA A 80 -4.07 -2.84 -16.10
CA ALA A 80 -4.23 -2.22 -17.42
C ALA A 80 -3.55 -3.06 -18.53
N CYS A 81 -2.36 -3.56 -18.30
CA CYS A 81 -1.67 -4.48 -19.22
C CYS A 81 -2.49 -5.74 -19.48
N LEU A 82 -3.07 -6.31 -18.41
CA LEU A 82 -3.92 -7.49 -18.50
C LEU A 82 -5.13 -7.26 -19.39
N LEU A 83 -5.82 -6.11 -19.26
CA LEU A 83 -6.97 -5.75 -20.09
C LEU A 83 -6.59 -5.62 -21.57
N VAL A 84 -5.43 -4.99 -21.86
CA VAL A 84 -4.94 -4.87 -23.24
C VAL A 84 -4.58 -6.23 -23.82
N VAL A 85 -3.88 -7.07 -23.06
CA VAL A 85 -3.50 -8.43 -23.50
C VAL A 85 -4.75 -9.29 -23.70
N ALA A 86 -5.69 -9.26 -22.76
CA ALA A 86 -6.92 -10.03 -22.86
C ALA A 86 -7.76 -9.61 -24.09
N LYS A 87 -7.88 -8.31 -24.37
CA LYS A 87 -8.55 -7.79 -25.55
C LYS A 87 -7.90 -8.29 -26.84
N ASN A 88 -6.58 -8.13 -26.96
CA ASN A 88 -5.85 -8.50 -28.19
C ASN A 88 -5.88 -10.01 -28.48
N TRP A 89 -6.10 -10.85 -27.45
CA TRP A 89 -6.09 -12.30 -27.56
C TRP A 89 -7.48 -12.95 -27.42
N ALA A 90 -8.50 -12.16 -27.06
CA ALA A 90 -9.86 -12.68 -26.88
C ALA A 90 -10.40 -13.38 -28.13
N ASP A 91 -10.13 -12.81 -29.30
CA ASP A 91 -10.54 -13.39 -30.60
C ASP A 91 -9.73 -14.64 -30.97
N ALA A 92 -8.48 -14.75 -30.41
CA ALA A 92 -7.60 -15.84 -30.76
C ALA A 92 -7.69 -17.04 -29.79
N ARG A 93 -8.12 -16.82 -28.53
CA ARG A 93 -8.10 -17.86 -27.48
C ARG A 93 -9.18 -17.63 -26.42
N ALA A 94 -10.13 -18.53 -26.36
CA ALA A 94 -11.21 -18.53 -25.34
C ALA A 94 -10.69 -18.55 -23.88
N TRP A 95 -9.42 -18.91 -23.66
CA TRP A 95 -8.79 -19.01 -22.34
C TRP A 95 -8.32 -17.68 -21.76
N THR A 96 -8.16 -16.62 -22.57
CA THR A 96 -7.57 -15.36 -22.10
C THR A 96 -8.44 -14.63 -21.09
N VAL A 97 -9.74 -14.60 -21.30
CA VAL A 97 -10.68 -13.95 -20.37
C VAL A 97 -10.73 -14.66 -19.02
N PRO A 98 -10.92 -16.01 -18.94
CA PRO A 98 -10.91 -16.70 -17.65
C PRO A 98 -9.53 -16.59 -16.94
N MET A 99 -8.42 -16.64 -17.66
CA MET A 99 -7.10 -16.43 -17.05
C MET A 99 -6.95 -15.01 -16.47
N ALA A 100 -7.45 -14.00 -17.18
CA ALA A 100 -7.47 -12.62 -16.67
C ALA A 100 -8.33 -12.49 -15.41
N ALA A 101 -9.48 -13.14 -15.38
CA ALA A 101 -10.35 -13.18 -14.21
C ALA A 101 -9.69 -13.88 -13.02
N VAL A 102 -9.03 -15.02 -13.24
CA VAL A 102 -8.27 -15.73 -12.20
C VAL A 102 -7.13 -14.87 -11.65
N TRP A 103 -6.36 -14.24 -12.51
CA TRP A 103 -5.29 -13.33 -12.08
C TRP A 103 -5.84 -12.20 -11.21
N ALA A 104 -6.89 -11.52 -11.68
CA ALA A 104 -7.51 -10.44 -10.94
C ALA A 104 -8.05 -10.92 -9.58
N ALA A 105 -8.71 -12.06 -9.53
CA ALA A 105 -9.22 -12.67 -8.30
C ALA A 105 -8.08 -12.98 -7.31
N VAL A 106 -6.97 -13.55 -7.78
CA VAL A 106 -5.80 -13.87 -6.95
C VAL A 106 -5.16 -12.60 -6.39
N VAL A 107 -4.93 -11.58 -7.23
CA VAL A 107 -4.27 -10.34 -6.81
C VAL A 107 -5.18 -9.53 -5.88
N LEU A 108 -6.44 -9.32 -6.25
CA LEU A 108 -7.40 -8.56 -5.44
C LEU A 108 -7.76 -9.30 -4.14
N GLY A 109 -7.90 -10.60 -4.19
CA GLY A 109 -8.11 -11.44 -2.99
C GLY A 109 -6.92 -11.38 -2.04
N SER A 110 -5.70 -11.45 -2.57
CA SER A 110 -4.47 -11.32 -1.77
C SER A 110 -4.31 -9.91 -1.18
N LEU A 111 -4.68 -8.86 -1.94
CA LEU A 111 -4.71 -7.48 -1.46
C LEU A 111 -5.71 -7.33 -0.31
N GLY A 112 -6.93 -7.82 -0.48
CA GLY A 112 -7.97 -7.80 0.55
C GLY A 112 -7.54 -8.54 1.83
N ALA A 113 -6.93 -9.72 1.68
CA ALA A 113 -6.38 -10.48 2.80
C ALA A 113 -5.24 -9.72 3.52
N SER A 114 -4.37 -9.04 2.77
CA SER A 114 -3.29 -8.21 3.34
C SER A 114 -3.84 -7.00 4.08
N VAL A 115 -4.79 -6.28 3.51
CA VAL A 115 -5.47 -5.15 4.17
C VAL A 115 -6.12 -5.61 5.48
N ARG A 116 -6.88 -6.72 5.45
CA ARG A 116 -7.51 -7.27 6.64
C ARG A 116 -6.50 -7.65 7.72
N ALA A 117 -5.39 -8.29 7.35
CA ALA A 117 -4.33 -8.66 8.28
C ALA A 117 -3.68 -7.41 8.92
N ASN A 118 -3.37 -6.39 8.11
CA ASN A 118 -2.79 -5.13 8.59
C ASN A 118 -3.75 -4.40 9.54
N CYS A 119 -5.04 -4.32 9.20
CA CYS A 119 -6.04 -3.68 10.06
C CYS A 119 -6.20 -4.40 11.40
N ARG A 120 -6.09 -5.74 11.42
CA ARG A 120 -6.29 -6.54 12.64
C ARG A 120 -5.06 -6.62 13.54
N HIS A 121 -3.88 -6.61 12.96
CA HIS A 121 -2.64 -6.87 13.71
C HIS A 121 -1.70 -5.67 13.73
N ASP A 122 -1.41 -5.07 12.58
CA ASP A 122 -0.36 -4.05 12.50
C ASP A 122 -0.84 -2.68 12.99
N LEU A 123 -2.07 -2.29 12.68
CA LEU A 123 -2.62 -1.01 13.11
C LEU A 123 -2.75 -0.90 14.64
N PRO A 124 -3.31 -1.89 15.36
CA PRO A 124 -3.34 -1.84 16.82
C PRO A 124 -1.95 -1.72 17.44
N VAL A 125 -0.99 -2.54 16.98
CA VAL A 125 0.40 -2.49 17.47
C VAL A 125 1.03 -1.12 17.20
N ARG A 126 0.86 -0.56 16.01
CA ARG A 126 1.38 0.77 15.66
C ARG A 126 0.74 1.87 16.51
N ARG A 127 -0.56 1.76 16.77
CA ARG A 127 -1.27 2.71 17.63
C ARG A 127 -0.74 2.68 19.07
N ASP A 128 -0.56 1.49 19.64
CA ASP A 128 -0.03 1.35 20.99
C ASP A 128 1.42 1.86 21.07
N THR A 129 2.23 1.53 20.07
CA THR A 129 3.59 2.06 19.94
C THR A 129 3.58 3.60 19.82
N ALA A 130 2.69 4.18 19.03
CA ALA A 130 2.58 5.63 18.88
C ALA A 130 2.20 6.32 20.20
N ARG A 131 1.33 5.70 21.00
CA ARG A 131 0.97 6.20 22.35
C ARG A 131 2.17 6.22 23.28
N VAL A 132 2.99 5.16 23.24
CA VAL A 132 4.21 5.10 24.05
C VAL A 132 5.20 6.18 23.59
N GLN A 133 5.38 6.39 22.29
CA GLN A 133 6.20 7.45 21.75
C GLN A 133 5.71 8.84 22.19
N GLU A 134 4.42 9.07 22.09
CA GLU A 134 3.79 10.32 22.53
C GLU A 134 4.03 10.56 24.03
N HIS A 135 3.80 9.55 24.85
CA HIS A 135 4.02 9.63 26.30
C HIS A 135 5.47 9.97 26.64
N ASN A 136 6.44 9.27 26.05
CA ASN A 136 7.86 9.49 26.31
C ASN A 136 8.30 10.90 25.83
N THR A 137 7.87 11.32 24.65
CA THR A 137 8.17 12.65 24.11
C THR A 137 7.56 13.75 24.95
N ARG A 138 6.29 13.59 25.40
CA ARG A 138 5.61 14.52 26.29
C ARG A 138 6.34 14.67 27.61
N ASN A 139 6.73 13.54 28.24
CA ASN A 139 7.45 13.59 29.51
C ASN A 139 8.78 14.32 29.37
N TYR A 140 9.51 14.10 28.28
CA TYR A 140 10.72 14.85 27.98
C TYR A 140 10.42 16.37 27.86
N VAL A 141 9.43 16.75 27.07
CA VAL A 141 9.06 18.17 26.88
C VAL A 141 8.65 18.83 28.21
N LEU A 142 8.02 18.08 29.12
CA LEU A 142 7.61 18.53 30.45
C LEU A 142 8.77 18.70 31.42
N THR A 143 9.66 17.73 31.50
CA THR A 143 10.68 17.62 32.55
C THR A 143 12.06 18.07 32.10
N GLY A 144 12.35 18.06 30.80
CA GLY A 144 13.71 18.22 30.25
C GLY A 144 14.63 17.01 30.50
N ASP A 145 14.11 15.94 31.10
CA ASP A 145 14.91 14.76 31.42
C ASP A 145 15.04 13.85 30.20
N ILE A 146 16.27 13.76 29.68
CA ILE A 146 16.61 12.93 28.52
C ILE A 146 16.39 11.43 28.79
N GLY A 147 16.36 10.99 30.03
CA GLY A 147 16.04 9.61 30.40
C GLY A 147 14.68 9.12 29.92
N HIS A 148 13.76 10.04 29.60
CA HIS A 148 12.49 9.69 28.95
C HIS A 148 12.66 9.26 27.49
N LEU A 149 13.76 9.64 26.83
CA LEU A 149 14.07 9.33 25.42
C LEU A 149 15.17 8.26 25.29
N MET A 150 16.13 8.23 26.25
CA MET A 150 17.26 7.31 26.22
C MET A 150 16.86 5.91 26.74
N ASP A 151 17.63 4.91 26.36
CA ASP A 151 17.49 3.51 26.78
C ASP A 151 16.09 2.91 26.57
N LYS A 152 15.36 3.44 25.59
CA LYS A 152 14.05 2.92 25.18
C LYS A 152 14.19 2.00 23.97
N PRO A 153 13.33 0.97 23.85
CA PRO A 153 13.25 0.19 22.63
C PRO A 153 13.07 1.11 21.39
N HIS A 154 13.68 0.74 20.28
CA HIS A 154 13.72 1.54 19.03
C HIS A 154 12.36 2.09 18.57
N LEU A 155 11.27 1.38 18.85
CA LEU A 155 9.91 1.82 18.47
C LEU A 155 9.21 2.67 19.54
N HIS A 156 9.83 2.89 20.70
CA HIS A 156 9.22 3.66 21.79
C HIS A 156 9.61 5.14 21.77
N VAL A 157 10.49 5.52 20.85
CA VAL A 157 10.90 6.91 20.60
C VAL A 157 10.71 7.20 19.11
N PRO A 158 10.17 8.38 18.73
CA PRO A 158 9.85 8.67 17.33
C PRO A 158 11.08 8.84 16.44
N TYR A 159 12.26 8.99 17.03
CA TYR A 159 13.50 9.15 16.29
C TYR A 159 14.63 8.28 16.89
N PRO A 160 15.44 7.61 16.04
CA PRO A 160 16.42 6.62 16.50
C PRO A 160 17.63 7.20 17.25
N ARG A 161 17.78 8.52 17.27
CA ARG A 161 18.88 9.23 17.99
C ARG A 161 18.26 10.18 19.01
N PRO A 162 18.16 9.75 20.28
CA PRO A 162 17.48 10.50 21.34
C PRO A 162 18.06 11.91 21.54
N GLU A 163 19.39 12.07 21.45
CA GLU A 163 20.08 13.36 21.66
C GLU A 163 19.71 14.37 20.56
N GLN A 164 19.61 13.90 19.31
CA GLN A 164 19.16 14.75 18.20
C GLN A 164 17.70 15.14 18.34
N LEU A 165 16.86 14.20 18.78
CA LEU A 165 15.47 14.49 19.06
C LEU A 165 15.33 15.53 20.17
N ALA A 166 16.09 15.38 21.26
CA ALA A 166 16.12 16.32 22.36
C ALA A 166 16.51 17.73 21.86
N SER A 167 17.62 17.86 21.11
CA SER A 167 18.07 19.14 20.58
C SER A 167 17.03 19.84 19.68
N VAL A 168 16.27 19.06 18.89
CA VAL A 168 15.17 19.59 18.07
C VAL A 168 14.02 20.04 18.94
N LEU A 169 13.61 19.23 19.92
CA LEU A 169 12.50 19.55 20.82
C LEU A 169 12.81 20.74 21.74
N ASP A 170 14.06 21.03 22.04
CA ASP A 170 14.50 22.19 22.85
C ASP A 170 14.48 23.50 22.07
N THR A 171 14.35 23.44 20.74
CA THR A 171 14.26 24.63 19.91
C THR A 171 12.90 25.32 20.12
N PRO A 172 12.87 26.62 20.57
CA PRO A 172 11.61 27.30 20.92
C PRO A 172 10.58 27.36 19.76
N SER A 173 11.05 27.56 18.53
CA SER A 173 10.20 27.57 17.34
C SER A 173 9.55 26.22 17.07
N ILE A 174 10.25 25.12 17.37
CA ILE A 174 9.69 23.76 17.25
C ILE A 174 8.70 23.50 18.38
N ARG A 175 9.01 23.89 19.62
CA ARG A 175 8.07 23.75 20.75
C ARG A 175 6.75 24.46 20.49
N SER A 176 6.75 25.63 19.85
CA SER A 176 5.54 26.40 19.58
C SER A 176 4.58 25.72 18.61
N ILE A 177 5.07 24.84 17.75
CA ILE A 177 4.27 24.12 16.74
C ILE A 177 3.95 22.67 17.13
N LEU A 178 4.43 22.20 18.29
CA LEU A 178 4.11 20.86 18.75
C LEU A 178 2.59 20.69 18.94
N PRO A 179 2.06 19.50 18.61
CA PRO A 179 0.66 19.17 18.89
C PRO A 179 0.31 19.39 20.37
N ARG A 180 -0.92 19.79 20.65
CA ARG A 180 -1.39 20.09 22.01
C ARG A 180 -1.20 18.95 22.99
N ASN A 181 -1.31 17.71 22.54
CA ASN A 181 -1.09 16.51 23.36
C ASN A 181 0.37 16.29 23.78
N ILE A 182 1.33 16.92 23.09
CA ILE A 182 2.78 16.88 23.42
C ILE A 182 3.20 18.18 24.12
N ASN A 183 2.62 19.31 23.72
CA ASN A 183 2.98 20.61 24.27
C ASN A 183 2.40 20.79 25.69
N ALA A 184 3.27 20.74 26.68
CA ALA A 184 2.94 20.76 28.10
C ALA A 184 2.26 22.06 28.57
N THR A 185 2.54 23.20 27.94
CA THR A 185 1.96 24.49 28.33
C THR A 185 0.46 24.56 28.17
N THR A 186 -0.13 23.64 27.37
CA THR A 186 -1.58 23.55 27.13
C THR A 186 -2.19 22.31 27.80
N ALA A 187 -1.43 21.51 28.52
CA ALA A 187 -1.84 20.21 29.05
C ALA A 187 -2.67 20.30 30.35
N THR A 188 -2.86 21.49 30.90
CA THR A 188 -3.59 21.69 32.18
C THR A 188 -5.10 21.38 32.05
N GLU A 189 -5.63 21.26 30.82
CA GLU A 189 -7.05 20.97 30.59
C GLU A 189 -7.33 19.67 29.81
N GLY A 190 -6.29 18.94 29.42
CA GLY A 190 -6.45 17.69 28.70
C GLY A 190 -6.37 16.48 29.63
N GLY A 191 -7.48 16.09 30.22
CA GLY A 191 -7.67 14.69 30.62
C GLY A 191 -7.33 13.74 29.46
N PRO A 192 -7.15 12.44 29.69
CA PRO A 192 -6.77 11.50 28.64
C PRO A 192 -7.63 11.76 27.44
N VAL A 193 -7.00 12.16 26.33
CA VAL A 193 -7.72 12.46 25.07
C VAL A 193 -8.64 11.29 24.86
N ALA A 194 -9.94 11.54 25.05
CA ALA A 194 -10.93 10.50 24.86
C ALA A 194 -10.73 10.00 23.45
N VAL A 195 -10.10 8.81 23.35
CA VAL A 195 -9.89 8.13 22.08
C VAL A 195 -11.26 8.03 21.47
N GLY A 196 -11.51 8.87 20.50
CA GLY A 196 -12.85 9.13 20.01
C GLY A 196 -13.48 7.81 19.58
N ARG A 197 -14.78 7.67 19.77
CA ARG A 197 -15.64 6.54 19.32
C ARG A 197 -15.40 6.07 17.87
N TRP A 198 -14.59 6.81 17.11
CA TRP A 198 -14.17 6.48 15.75
C TRP A 198 -13.36 5.19 15.65
N ASP A 199 -12.50 4.90 16.64
CA ASP A 199 -11.62 3.72 16.63
C ASP A 199 -12.37 2.40 16.66
N VAL A 200 -13.42 2.32 17.49
CA VAL A 200 -14.24 1.11 17.62
C VAL A 200 -15.18 0.95 16.41
N ARG A 201 -15.62 2.07 15.79
CA ARG A 201 -16.45 2.02 14.59
C ARG A 201 -15.67 1.60 13.36
N VAL A 202 -14.44 2.12 13.18
CA VAL A 202 -13.57 1.75 12.04
C VAL A 202 -13.25 0.25 12.08
N ASP A 203 -12.94 -0.30 13.24
CA ASP A 203 -12.61 -1.72 13.40
C ASP A 203 -13.82 -2.62 13.04
N LYS A 204 -15.01 -2.33 13.59
CA LYS A 204 -16.25 -3.03 13.24
C LYS A 204 -16.68 -2.84 11.80
N THR A 205 -16.44 -1.64 11.25
CA THR A 205 -16.80 -1.34 9.86
C THR A 205 -15.86 -2.05 8.89
N LEU A 206 -14.56 -2.06 9.14
CA LEU A 206 -13.58 -2.80 8.31
C LEU A 206 -13.78 -4.31 8.38
N ASP A 207 -14.16 -4.87 9.54
CA ASP A 207 -14.51 -6.29 9.66
C ASP A 207 -15.76 -6.64 8.85
N ARG A 208 -16.74 -5.75 8.82
CA ARG A 208 -17.99 -5.91 8.09
C ARG A 208 -17.81 -5.68 6.59
N TRP A 209 -17.03 -4.67 6.21
CA TRP A 209 -16.84 -4.28 4.80
C TRP A 209 -15.69 -5.02 4.11
N GLY A 210 -14.72 -5.56 4.85
CA GLY A 210 -13.63 -6.34 4.25
C GLY A 210 -14.12 -7.54 3.44
N GLY A 211 -15.19 -8.21 3.92
CA GLY A 211 -15.89 -9.25 3.17
C GLY A 211 -16.60 -8.72 1.92
N PHE A 212 -17.22 -7.53 2.02
CA PHE A 212 -17.94 -6.90 0.90
C PHE A 212 -17.01 -6.38 -0.19
N VAL A 213 -15.83 -5.85 0.17
CA VAL A 213 -14.83 -5.41 -0.81
C VAL A 213 -14.30 -6.60 -1.60
N ILE A 214 -14.04 -7.73 -0.95
CA ILE A 214 -13.60 -8.97 -1.61
C ILE A 214 -14.73 -9.52 -2.49
N ALA A 215 -15.95 -9.58 -1.97
CA ALA A 215 -17.11 -10.03 -2.72
C ALA A 215 -17.44 -9.08 -3.87
N GLY A 216 -17.37 -7.76 -3.67
CA GLY A 216 -17.59 -6.76 -4.69
C GLY A 216 -16.54 -6.80 -5.80
N ALA A 217 -15.26 -7.02 -5.46
CA ALA A 217 -14.22 -7.23 -6.44
C ALA A 217 -14.42 -8.51 -7.25
N ALA A 218 -14.80 -9.61 -6.60
CA ALA A 218 -15.10 -10.87 -7.25
C ALA A 218 -16.35 -10.76 -8.17
N LEU A 219 -17.40 -10.07 -7.70
CA LEU A 219 -18.60 -9.78 -8.50
C LEU A 219 -18.30 -8.82 -9.64
N GLY A 220 -17.46 -7.81 -9.44
CA GLY A 220 -17.01 -6.88 -10.50
C GLY A 220 -16.24 -7.62 -11.60
N VAL A 221 -15.34 -8.52 -11.22
CA VAL A 221 -14.62 -9.37 -12.17
C VAL A 221 -15.57 -10.32 -12.89
N ALA A 222 -16.49 -10.98 -12.17
CA ALA A 222 -17.51 -11.84 -12.76
C ALA A 222 -18.44 -11.06 -13.70
N PHE A 223 -18.86 -9.86 -13.31
CA PHE A 223 -19.70 -8.97 -14.13
C PHE A 223 -18.95 -8.53 -15.40
N LEU A 224 -17.70 -8.09 -15.28
CA LEU A 224 -16.87 -7.74 -16.44
C LEU A 224 -16.64 -8.94 -17.36
N THR A 225 -16.48 -10.13 -16.81
CA THR A 225 -16.36 -11.37 -17.57
C THR A 225 -17.67 -11.70 -18.31
N ILE A 226 -18.80 -11.59 -17.64
CA ILE A 226 -20.14 -11.83 -18.23
C ILE A 226 -20.44 -10.79 -19.31
N VAL A 227 -20.19 -9.50 -19.04
CA VAL A 227 -20.39 -8.42 -20.01
C VAL A 227 -19.46 -8.57 -21.21
N SER A 228 -18.21 -9.00 -21.00
CA SER A 228 -17.24 -9.28 -22.08
C SER A 228 -17.69 -10.49 -22.93
N LEU A 229 -18.22 -11.54 -22.29
CA LEU A 229 -18.76 -12.71 -22.97
C LEU A 229 -20.07 -12.40 -23.71
N ALA A 230 -20.96 -11.58 -23.11
CA ALA A 230 -22.23 -11.17 -23.73
C ALA A 230 -22.04 -10.15 -24.87
N ARG A 231 -20.95 -9.38 -24.85
CA ARG A 231 -20.55 -8.43 -25.89
C ARG A 231 -19.60 -9.04 -26.93
N GLY A 232 -19.50 -10.36 -27.01
CA GLY A 232 -18.82 -11.07 -28.10
C GLY A 232 -19.35 -10.71 -29.51
N THR A 233 -20.20 -9.70 -29.58
CA THR A 233 -20.70 -9.00 -30.76
C THR A 233 -20.36 -7.51 -30.61
N GLY A 234 -19.16 -7.13 -31.00
CA GLY A 234 -18.85 -5.80 -31.49
C GLY A 234 -19.08 -4.59 -30.58
N PHE A 235 -18.24 -4.40 -29.52
CA PHE A 235 -18.00 -3.08 -28.94
C PHE A 235 -16.62 -3.03 -28.26
N LEU A 236 -15.74 -2.34 -28.83
CA LEU A 236 -14.62 -1.46 -28.50
C LEU A 236 -13.63 -1.47 -29.65
#